data_5820471a08ed2dce6ea25c48b79934c4
#
_entry.id   5820471a08ed2dce6ea25c48b79934c4
#
_cell.length_a   1.000
_cell.length_b   1.000
_cell.length_c   1.000
_cell.angle_alpha   90.00
_cell.angle_beta   90.00
_cell.angle_gamma   90.00
#
_symmetry.space_group_name_H-M   'P 1'
#
loop_
_entity.id
_entity.type
_entity.pdbx_description
1 polymer ?
#
loop_
_entity_poly.entity_id
_entity_poly.type
_entity_poly.pdbx_seq_one_letter_code
_entity_poly.pdbx_strand_id
1 'polypeptide(L)' 'MELLAVNGIISIVVYYGGDSGFEEKEYLMDFFSRIDNKQFSVAKTEFINQANCPPIFVCIEKLFE' A
#
# COMPACT_ATOMS: atom_id res chain seq x y z
N MET A 1 9.51 -2.65 2.38
CA MET A 1 8.09 -3.07 2.31
C MET A 1 7.90 -4.33 3.15
N GLU A 2 6.90 -4.32 3.99
CA GLU A 2 6.53 -5.51 4.76
C GLU A 2 5.16 -5.98 4.32
N LEU A 3 4.95 -7.29 4.29
CA LEU A 3 3.72 -7.92 3.83
C LEU A 3 3.23 -8.90 4.90
N LEU A 4 2.03 -8.66 5.41
CA LEU A 4 1.38 -9.53 6.40
C LEU A 4 -0.01 -9.90 5.88
N ALA A 5 -0.33 -11.18 5.91
CA ALA A 5 -1.64 -11.69 5.49
C ALA A 5 -2.33 -12.34 6.68
N VAL A 6 -3.51 -11.82 7.05
CA VAL A 6 -4.30 -12.34 8.18
C VAL A 6 -5.76 -12.34 7.78
N ASN A 7 -6.41 -13.51 7.83
CA ASN A 7 -7.86 -13.65 7.59
C ASN A 7 -8.34 -13.04 6.27
N GLY A 8 -7.55 -13.20 5.20
CA GLY A 8 -7.90 -12.67 3.89
C GLY A 8 -7.58 -11.19 3.72
N ILE A 9 -6.89 -10.60 4.68
CA ILE A 9 -6.44 -9.22 4.62
C ILE A 9 -4.92 -9.22 4.52
N ILE A 10 -4.39 -8.45 3.59
CA ILE A 10 -2.95 -8.27 3.42
C ILE A 10 -2.62 -6.83 3.82
N SER A 11 -1.73 -6.68 4.77
CA SER A 11 -1.25 -5.37 5.20
C SER A 11 0.16 -5.16 4.68
N ILE A 12 0.38 -4.05 4.01
CA ILE A 12 1.66 -3.72 3.39
C ILE A 12 2.11 -2.38 3.93
N VAL A 13 3.36 -2.31 4.35
CA VAL A 13 3.97 -1.04 4.75
C VAL A 13 4.95 -0.63 3.66
N VAL A 14 4.72 0.52 3.05
CA VAL A 14 5.57 1.04 2.00
C VAL A 14 6.47 2.11 2.58
N TYR A 15 7.77 1.83 2.62
CA TYR A 15 8.78 2.79 3.02
C TYR A 15 9.33 3.44 1.76
N TYR A 16 9.45 4.76 1.76
CA TYR A 16 9.99 5.49 0.64
C TYR A 16 10.91 6.60 1.16
N GLY A 17 11.65 7.19 0.25
CA GLY A 17 12.71 8.13 0.57
C GLY A 17 14.04 7.58 0.07
N GLY A 18 15.06 8.40 0.06
CA GLY A 18 16.33 8.02 -0.51
C GLY A 18 16.32 8.14 -2.04
N ASP A 19 17.26 7.51 -2.70
CA ASP A 19 17.55 7.79 -4.11
C ASP A 19 16.47 7.35 -5.08
N SER A 20 15.78 6.23 -4.80
CA SER A 20 14.78 5.69 -5.70
C SER A 20 13.44 5.43 -5.01
N GLY A 21 13.29 5.85 -3.76
CA GLY A 21 12.10 5.54 -2.99
C GLY A 21 10.82 6.13 -3.56
N PHE A 22 10.89 7.34 -4.13
CA PHE A 22 9.71 7.97 -4.71
C PHE A 22 9.24 7.27 -5.98
N GLU A 23 10.15 6.77 -6.78
CA GLU A 23 9.80 6.03 -7.99
C GLU A 23 9.13 4.71 -7.65
N GLU A 24 9.67 4.00 -6.67
CA GLU A 24 9.08 2.77 -6.19
C GLU A 24 7.70 2.99 -5.59
N LYS A 25 7.55 4.06 -4.81
CA LYS A 25 6.26 4.42 -4.23
C LYS A 25 5.22 4.65 -5.31
N GLU A 26 5.54 5.44 -6.32
CA GLU A 26 4.60 5.74 -7.41
C GLU A 26 4.23 4.49 -8.19
N TYR A 27 5.21 3.64 -8.46
CA TYR A 27 4.97 2.38 -9.15
C TYR A 27 4.02 1.50 -8.34
N LEU A 28 4.26 1.35 -7.04
CA LEU A 28 3.42 0.53 -6.19
C LEU A 28 2.01 1.09 -6.06
N MET A 29 1.88 2.40 -5.92
CA MET A 29 0.56 3.01 -5.81
C MET A 29 -0.24 2.83 -7.11
N ASP A 30 0.41 2.95 -8.26
CA ASP A 30 -0.22 2.68 -9.54
C ASP A 30 -0.65 1.21 -9.64
N PHE A 31 0.22 0.30 -9.25
CA PHE A 31 -0.08 -1.12 -9.24
C PHE A 31 -1.31 -1.41 -8.36
N PHE A 32 -1.34 -0.89 -7.14
CA PHE A 32 -2.45 -1.13 -6.23
C PHE A 32 -3.76 -0.54 -6.78
N SER A 33 -3.70 0.59 -7.47
CA SER A 33 -4.90 1.21 -8.03
C SER A 33 -5.52 0.41 -9.18
N ARG A 34 -4.75 -0.51 -9.77
CA ARG A 34 -5.19 -1.34 -10.88
C ARG A 34 -5.74 -2.70 -10.46
N ILE A 35 -5.70 -2.99 -9.16
CA ILE A 35 -6.24 -4.26 -8.66
C ILE A 35 -7.76 -4.27 -8.86
N ASP A 36 -8.29 -5.41 -9.29
CA ASP A 36 -9.70 -5.57 -9.59
C ASP A 36 -10.57 -5.26 -8.36
N ASN A 37 -11.35 -4.20 -8.45
CA ASN A 37 -12.17 -3.75 -7.34
C ASN A 37 -13.40 -4.62 -7.08
N LYS A 38 -13.65 -5.59 -7.94
CA LYS A 38 -14.74 -6.56 -7.73
C LYS A 38 -14.31 -7.69 -6.81
N GLN A 39 -13.03 -7.99 -6.77
CA GLN A 39 -12.49 -9.08 -5.96
C GLN A 39 -11.74 -8.59 -4.74
N PHE A 40 -11.14 -7.41 -4.82
CA PHE A 40 -10.30 -6.88 -3.76
C PHE A 40 -10.64 -5.44 -3.48
N SER A 41 -10.61 -5.08 -2.22
CA SER A 41 -10.67 -3.69 -1.79
C SER A 41 -9.28 -3.28 -1.34
N VAL A 42 -8.78 -2.18 -1.86
CA VAL A 42 -7.46 -1.66 -1.52
C VAL A 42 -7.63 -0.29 -0.89
N ALA A 43 -7.13 -0.14 0.32
CA ALA A 43 -7.15 1.13 1.03
C ALA A 43 -5.73 1.52 1.41
N LYS A 44 -5.47 2.81 1.49
CA LYS A 44 -4.18 3.29 1.96
C LYS A 44 -4.39 4.32 3.06
N THR A 45 -3.45 4.35 3.99
CA THR A 45 -3.40 5.35 5.05
C THR A 45 -2.08 6.09 4.95
N GLU A 46 -2.16 7.40 4.82
CA GLU A 46 -0.99 8.28 4.75
C GLU A 46 -1.05 9.29 5.88
N PHE A 47 0.11 9.62 6.40
CA PHE A 47 0.22 10.72 7.36
C PHE A 47 0.43 12.01 6.57
N ILE A 48 -0.49 12.94 6.68
CA ILE A 48 -0.44 14.16 5.86
C ILE A 48 0.25 15.33 6.58
N ASN A 49 0.50 15.19 7.87
CA ASN A 49 1.11 16.26 8.66
C ASN A 49 2.50 15.90 9.18
N GLN A 50 3.08 14.81 8.70
CA GLN A 50 4.41 14.38 9.10
C GLN A 50 5.42 14.71 8.03
N ALA A 51 6.61 15.10 8.45
CA ALA A 51 7.73 15.30 7.55
C ALA A 51 8.58 14.02 7.49
N ASN A 52 9.65 14.05 6.70
CA ASN A 52 10.63 12.95 6.62
C ASN A 52 10.08 11.64 6.05
N CYS A 53 9.21 11.76 5.05
CA CYS A 53 8.74 10.61 4.28
C CYS A 53 8.19 9.49 5.17
N PRO A 54 7.09 9.73 5.89
CA PRO A 54 6.50 8.70 6.74
C PRO A 54 6.01 7.52 5.89
N PRO A 55 5.94 6.31 6.45
CA PRO A 55 5.50 5.15 5.70
C PRO A 55 4.03 5.26 5.29
N ILE A 56 3.69 4.59 4.20
CA ILE A 56 2.31 4.48 3.74
C ILE A 56 1.83 3.08 4.07
N PHE A 57 0.69 2.97 4.71
CA PHE A 57 0.09 1.68 5.03
C PHE A 57 -0.97 1.35 3.99
N VAL A 58 -0.84 0.18 3.38
CA VAL A 58 -1.79 -0.30 2.38
C VAL A 58 -2.43 -1.57 2.90
N CYS A 59 -3.75 -1.63 2.83
CA CYS A 59 -4.50 -2.79 3.26
C CYS A 59 -5.30 -3.32 2.07
N ILE A 60 -5.14 -4.60 1.76
CA ILE A 60 -5.87 -5.26 0.68
C ILE A 60 -6.77 -6.31 1.32
N GLU A 61 -8.07 -6.19 1.10
CA GLU A 61 -9.05 -7.13 1.61
C GLU A 61 -9.65 -7.91 0.45
N LYS A 62 -9.70 -9.24 0.60
CA LYS A 62 -10.34 -10.08 -0.38
C LYS A 62 -11.84 -10.09 -0.14
N LEU A 63 -12.61 -9.70 -1.15
CA LEU A 63 -14.07 -9.59 -1.05
C LEU A 63 -14.79 -10.91 -1.36
N PHE A 64 -14.20 -11.74 -2.21
CA PHE A 64 -14.76 -13.04 -2.58
C PHE A 64 -13.71 -14.12 -2.48
N GLU A 65 -14.14 -15.29 -2.15
CA GLU A 65 -13.28 -16.47 -2.15
C GLU A 65 -13.25 -17.18 -3.50
#